data_2469abe4edf6cc4f44057b105506596f
#
_entry.id   2469abe4edf6cc4f44057b105506596f
#
_cell.length_a   1.000
_cell.length_b   1.000
_cell.length_c   1.000
_cell.angle_alpha   90.00
_cell.angle_beta   90.00
_cell.angle_gamma   90.00
#
_symmetry.space_group_name_H-M   'P 1'
#
loop_
_entity.id
_entity.type
_entity.pdbx_description
1 polymer ?
#
loop_
_entity_poly.entity_id
_entity_poly.type
_entity_poly.pdbx_seq_one_letter_code
_entity_poly.pdbx_strand_id
1 'polypeptide(L)'
;SGSNKEIFNNNEADLWDQTKKIKLLTHHWSSHKNKGFEVYKLIDDLMETKPWKDRIEFSYVGNVSEEYEFYNMKIFPPLAGEDLANVIKKHHVYVTASINEPSGNHHIEAAQCGLPILYYDSGGIPEYCNGFGVSFIEDFENKLTEIIQNYDIYKEKLKNYPFSSEKMCKEFFSLFEKLVSIEDMNQKNNINNVYGYLFILKNKFLKLFRDIVYLNLRNYLTVKIRKRFKNNG
;
A
#
# COMPACT_ATOMS: atom_id res chain seq x y z
N SER A 1 -2.75 -2.20 9.27
CA SER A 1 -2.98 -2.54 7.85
C SER A 1 -2.40 -3.90 7.49
N GLY A 2 -2.81 -4.45 6.36
CA GLY A 2 -2.34 -5.72 5.83
C GLY A 2 -2.87 -6.01 4.44
N SER A 3 -2.12 -6.74 3.64
CA SER A 3 -2.54 -7.19 2.31
C SER A 3 -2.91 -8.68 2.29
N ASN A 4 -3.68 -9.08 1.29
CA ASN A 4 -4.06 -10.48 1.09
C ASN A 4 -2.89 -11.28 0.49
N LYS A 5 -2.35 -12.24 1.26
CA LYS A 5 -1.22 -13.09 0.85
C LYS A 5 -1.53 -14.06 -0.28
N GLU A 6 -2.78 -14.39 -0.52
CA GLU A 6 -3.15 -15.24 -1.66
C GLU A 6 -2.92 -14.52 -2.98
N ILE A 7 -3.12 -13.20 -3.00
CA ILE A 7 -2.94 -12.34 -4.18
C ILE A 7 -1.52 -11.76 -4.20
N PHE A 8 -1.14 -11.06 -3.13
CA PHE A 8 0.16 -10.40 -3.01
C PHE A 8 1.14 -11.33 -2.31
N ASN A 9 1.97 -11.98 -3.07
CA ASN A 9 3.00 -12.92 -2.63
C ASN A 9 4.19 -12.86 -3.58
N ASN A 10 5.32 -13.40 -3.18
CA ASN A 10 6.56 -13.38 -3.95
C ASN A 10 6.73 -14.58 -4.91
N ASN A 11 5.69 -15.39 -5.11
CA ASN A 11 5.71 -16.45 -6.09
C ASN A 11 5.84 -15.86 -7.49
N GLU A 12 6.77 -16.40 -8.28
CA GLU A 12 7.02 -15.94 -9.67
C GLU A 12 7.43 -14.45 -9.77
N ALA A 13 7.94 -13.85 -8.68
CA ALA A 13 8.45 -12.49 -8.73
C ALA A 13 9.78 -12.46 -9.50
N ASP A 14 9.92 -11.49 -10.41
CA ASP A 14 11.16 -11.24 -11.13
C ASP A 14 12.29 -10.93 -10.14
N LEU A 15 13.45 -11.52 -10.38
CA LEU A 15 14.66 -11.21 -9.65
C LEU A 15 15.53 -10.28 -10.49
N TRP A 16 16.09 -9.27 -9.85
CA TRP A 16 17.07 -8.42 -10.52
C TRP A 16 18.41 -9.15 -10.64
N ASP A 17 18.89 -9.31 -11.86
CA ASP A 17 20.15 -10.02 -12.19
C ASP A 17 21.40 -9.13 -12.11
N GLN A 18 21.24 -7.87 -11.65
CA GLN A 18 22.26 -6.85 -11.50
C GLN A 18 22.97 -6.42 -12.81
N THR A 19 22.66 -7.03 -13.93
CA THR A 19 23.24 -6.71 -15.26
C THR A 19 22.36 -5.76 -16.06
N LYS A 20 21.07 -5.70 -15.75
CA LYS A 20 20.05 -4.86 -16.39
C LYS A 20 19.66 -3.70 -15.50
N LYS A 21 18.93 -2.75 -16.06
CA LYS A 21 18.34 -1.68 -15.28
C LYS A 21 17.46 -2.25 -14.17
N ILE A 22 17.60 -1.67 -12.98
CA ILE A 22 16.69 -1.97 -11.89
C ILE A 22 15.34 -1.29 -12.14
N LYS A 23 14.25 -2.04 -11.97
CA LYS A 23 12.90 -1.55 -12.22
C LYS A 23 12.28 -1.08 -10.92
N LEU A 24 12.00 0.20 -10.83
CA LEU A 24 11.31 0.85 -9.73
C LEU A 24 9.81 0.90 -10.01
N LEU A 25 8.99 0.77 -8.97
CA LEU A 25 7.53 0.86 -9.05
C LEU A 25 6.97 1.71 -7.93
N THR A 26 5.92 2.45 -8.24
CA THR A 26 4.98 2.96 -7.25
C THR A 26 3.55 2.75 -7.72
N HIS A 27 2.58 2.72 -6.79
CA HIS A 27 1.17 2.71 -7.16
C HIS A 27 0.30 3.44 -6.16
N HIS A 28 -0.66 4.21 -6.67
CA HIS A 28 -1.64 4.93 -5.86
C HIS A 28 -2.98 5.01 -6.56
N TRP A 29 -4.05 4.78 -5.81
CA TRP A 29 -5.41 4.96 -6.33
C TRP A 29 -5.76 6.44 -6.51
N SER A 30 -5.30 7.30 -5.58
CA SER A 30 -5.58 8.73 -5.56
C SER A 30 -4.46 9.54 -6.21
N SER A 31 -4.82 10.59 -6.96
CA SER A 31 -3.90 11.60 -7.51
C SER A 31 -3.65 12.79 -6.55
N HIS A 32 -3.98 12.65 -5.25
CA HIS A 32 -3.80 13.72 -4.28
C HIS A 32 -2.31 14.05 -4.08
N LYS A 33 -1.98 15.35 -3.92
CA LYS A 33 -0.59 15.85 -3.77
C LYS A 33 0.23 15.12 -2.70
N ASN A 34 -0.41 14.69 -1.60
CA ASN A 34 0.28 13.95 -0.54
C ASN A 34 0.77 12.56 -0.97
N LYS A 35 0.56 12.14 -2.21
CA LYS A 35 1.12 10.87 -2.73
C LYS A 35 2.58 10.99 -3.15
N GLY A 36 3.17 12.19 -3.09
CA GLY A 36 4.60 12.40 -3.28
C GLY A 36 5.03 12.56 -4.74
N PHE A 37 4.19 13.16 -5.58
CA PHE A 37 4.44 13.35 -7.01
C PHE A 37 5.73 14.15 -7.30
N GLU A 38 6.16 15.01 -6.40
CA GLU A 38 7.44 15.73 -6.51
C GLU A 38 8.63 14.76 -6.59
N VAL A 39 8.63 13.71 -5.75
CA VAL A 39 9.67 12.69 -5.77
C VAL A 39 9.56 11.82 -7.04
N TYR A 40 8.36 11.51 -7.49
CA TYR A 40 8.18 10.74 -8.73
C TYR A 40 8.62 11.53 -9.94
N LYS A 41 8.43 12.85 -9.95
CA LYS A 41 8.98 13.74 -10.96
C LYS A 41 10.51 13.78 -10.92
N LEU A 42 11.09 13.85 -9.73
CA LEU A 42 12.56 13.76 -9.57
C LEU A 42 13.08 12.45 -10.18
N ILE A 43 12.43 11.31 -9.94
CA ILE A 43 12.85 10.02 -10.52
C ILE A 43 12.73 10.05 -12.05
N ASP A 44 11.65 10.61 -12.57
CA ASP A 44 11.44 10.77 -14.02
C ASP A 44 12.56 11.59 -14.66
N ASP A 45 12.95 12.70 -14.04
CA ASP A 45 14.05 13.57 -14.50
C ASP A 45 15.43 12.90 -14.38
N LEU A 46 15.66 12.12 -13.32
CA LEU A 46 16.91 11.35 -13.15
C LEU A 46 17.11 10.34 -14.29
N MET A 47 16.04 9.81 -14.87
CA MET A 47 16.13 8.88 -16.01
C MET A 47 16.65 9.54 -17.30
N GLU A 48 16.75 10.86 -17.38
CA GLU A 48 17.35 11.57 -18.51
C GLU A 48 18.86 11.70 -18.38
N THR A 49 19.40 11.65 -17.16
CA THR A 49 20.79 11.98 -16.87
C THR A 49 21.59 10.77 -16.37
N LYS A 50 22.90 10.76 -16.65
CA LYS A 50 23.80 9.75 -16.08
C LYS A 50 24.05 10.03 -14.59
N PRO A 51 24.20 9.00 -13.75
CA PRO A 51 24.29 7.58 -14.14
C PRO A 51 22.92 6.88 -14.26
N TRP A 52 21.81 7.52 -13.88
CA TRP A 52 20.52 6.89 -13.69
C TRP A 52 19.83 6.47 -14.99
N LYS A 53 20.05 7.21 -16.07
CA LYS A 53 19.54 6.86 -17.42
C LYS A 53 19.84 5.43 -17.83
N ASP A 54 21.01 4.93 -17.45
CA ASP A 54 21.48 3.59 -17.81
C ASP A 54 21.23 2.56 -16.71
N ARG A 55 20.72 2.98 -15.52
CA ARG A 55 20.64 2.13 -14.34
C ARG A 55 19.23 1.84 -13.87
N ILE A 56 18.28 2.74 -14.11
CA ILE A 56 16.89 2.58 -13.61
C ILE A 56 15.86 2.62 -14.72
N GLU A 57 14.73 1.98 -14.46
CA GLU A 57 13.43 2.18 -15.09
C GLU A 57 12.42 2.49 -13.99
N PHE A 58 11.42 3.32 -14.28
CA PHE A 58 10.39 3.65 -13.30
C PHE A 58 9.00 3.50 -13.89
N SER A 59 8.12 2.87 -13.13
CA SER A 59 6.72 2.66 -13.47
C SER A 59 5.80 3.20 -12.39
N TYR A 60 4.67 3.76 -12.80
CA TYR A 60 3.59 4.23 -11.94
C TYR A 60 2.30 3.49 -12.29
N VAL A 61 1.56 2.99 -11.29
CA VAL A 61 0.23 2.39 -11.48
C VAL A 61 -0.80 3.23 -10.73
N GLY A 62 -1.76 3.80 -11.45
CA GLY A 62 -2.85 4.55 -10.83
C GLY A 62 -3.20 5.87 -11.50
N ASN A 63 -3.84 6.76 -10.75
CA ASN A 63 -4.22 8.08 -11.23
C ASN A 63 -3.08 9.08 -10.96
N VAL A 64 -2.60 9.69 -12.03
CA VAL A 64 -1.55 10.73 -11.97
C VAL A 64 -2.19 12.08 -11.70
N SER A 65 -1.49 12.94 -10.96
CA SER A 65 -1.90 14.34 -10.78
C SER A 65 -1.67 15.13 -12.07
N GLU A 66 -2.68 15.92 -12.48
CA GLU A 66 -2.60 16.80 -13.65
C GLU A 66 -1.59 17.96 -13.48
N GLU A 67 -1.11 18.18 -12.27
CA GLU A 67 -0.08 19.20 -11.96
C GLU A 67 1.33 18.80 -12.42
N TYR A 68 1.54 17.51 -12.78
CA TYR A 68 2.85 16.98 -13.15
C TYR A 68 2.84 16.35 -14.53
N GLU A 69 3.84 16.68 -15.34
CA GLU A 69 4.14 16.03 -16.62
C GLU A 69 5.31 15.07 -16.45
N PHE A 70 5.13 13.85 -16.95
CA PHE A 70 6.13 12.77 -16.90
C PHE A 70 6.48 12.33 -18.31
N TYR A 71 7.77 12.16 -18.60
CA TYR A 71 8.26 11.88 -19.95
C TYR A 71 8.95 10.51 -20.07
N ASN A 72 9.50 9.99 -19.00
CA ASN A 72 10.35 8.81 -19.00
C ASN A 72 9.73 7.62 -18.27
N MET A 73 8.88 7.86 -17.28
CA MET A 73 8.26 6.78 -16.55
C MET A 73 7.10 6.15 -17.32
N LYS A 74 6.93 4.84 -17.13
CA LYS A 74 5.81 4.09 -17.69
C LYS A 74 4.59 4.20 -16.78
N ILE A 75 3.47 4.71 -17.32
CA ILE A 75 2.23 4.88 -16.58
C ILE A 75 1.24 3.77 -16.96
N PHE A 76 0.72 3.07 -15.96
CA PHE A 76 -0.37 2.11 -16.07
C PHE A 76 -1.65 2.71 -15.48
N PRO A 77 -2.82 2.36 -16.02
CA PRO A 77 -4.09 2.75 -15.40
C PRO A 77 -4.22 2.16 -13.99
N PRO A 78 -5.17 2.64 -13.18
CA PRO A 78 -5.45 2.03 -11.88
C PRO A 78 -5.76 0.53 -12.00
N LEU A 79 -5.02 -0.29 -11.29
CA LEU A 79 -5.16 -1.74 -11.21
C LEU A 79 -5.46 -2.17 -9.77
N ALA A 80 -6.03 -3.36 -9.60
CA ALA A 80 -6.32 -3.96 -8.30
C ALA A 80 -6.20 -5.49 -8.36
N GLY A 81 -6.09 -6.12 -7.19
CA GLY A 81 -6.06 -7.57 -7.08
C GLY A 81 -4.90 -8.21 -7.84
N GLU A 82 -5.18 -9.29 -8.56
CA GLU A 82 -4.17 -10.05 -9.30
C GLU A 82 -3.48 -9.24 -10.41
N ASP A 83 -4.21 -8.38 -11.10
CA ASP A 83 -3.63 -7.55 -12.17
C ASP A 83 -2.57 -6.60 -11.59
N LEU A 84 -2.83 -5.99 -10.43
CA LEU A 84 -1.86 -5.17 -9.72
C LEU A 84 -0.68 -6.01 -9.23
N ALA A 85 -0.93 -7.15 -8.61
CA ALA A 85 0.11 -8.05 -8.11
C ALA A 85 1.05 -8.50 -9.23
N ASN A 86 0.51 -8.84 -10.40
CA ASN A 86 1.29 -9.23 -11.57
C ASN A 86 2.19 -8.09 -12.09
N VAL A 87 1.75 -6.85 -12.00
CA VAL A 87 2.61 -5.71 -12.34
C VAL A 87 3.69 -5.51 -11.27
N ILE A 88 3.34 -5.58 -9.98
CA ILE A 88 4.30 -5.44 -8.88
C ILE A 88 5.42 -6.49 -9.03
N LYS A 89 5.08 -7.76 -9.24
CA LYS A 89 6.03 -8.88 -9.36
C LYS A 89 7.05 -8.75 -10.51
N LYS A 90 6.78 -7.89 -11.49
CA LYS A 90 7.71 -7.62 -12.62
C LYS A 90 8.71 -6.50 -12.33
N HIS A 91 8.71 -5.97 -11.12
CA HIS A 91 9.59 -4.90 -10.67
C HIS A 91 10.50 -5.37 -9.53
N HIS A 92 11.48 -4.55 -9.17
CA HIS A 92 12.54 -4.96 -8.27
C HIS A 92 12.53 -4.18 -6.95
N VAL A 93 12.23 -2.89 -6.97
CA VAL A 93 12.17 -1.99 -5.81
C VAL A 93 10.87 -1.21 -5.85
N TYR A 94 10.23 -1.08 -4.72
CA TYR A 94 9.05 -0.25 -4.55
C TYR A 94 9.45 1.10 -3.96
N VAL A 95 8.91 2.19 -4.53
CA VAL A 95 9.13 3.55 -4.02
C VAL A 95 7.82 4.10 -3.49
N THR A 96 7.80 4.64 -2.29
CA THR A 96 6.68 5.42 -1.79
C THR A 96 7.13 6.73 -1.18
N ALA A 97 6.60 7.82 -1.69
CA ALA A 97 6.86 9.18 -1.22
C ALA A 97 5.62 9.81 -0.56
N SER A 98 4.65 8.99 -0.15
CA SER A 98 3.43 9.48 0.50
C SER A 98 3.74 10.24 1.79
N ILE A 99 3.10 11.41 1.95
CA ILE A 99 3.26 12.30 3.10
C ILE A 99 2.07 12.11 4.02
N ASN A 100 2.33 11.96 5.32
CA ASN A 100 1.31 11.78 6.37
C ASN A 100 0.34 10.63 6.08
N GLU A 101 0.81 9.55 5.45
CA GLU A 101 0.01 8.35 5.21
C GLU A 101 -0.16 7.59 6.53
N PRO A 102 -1.37 7.49 7.09
CA PRO A 102 -1.54 6.88 8.40
C PRO A 102 -1.43 5.35 8.35
N SER A 103 -1.86 4.73 7.26
CA SER A 103 -1.97 3.27 7.16
C SER A 103 -2.31 2.82 5.74
N GLY A 104 -1.44 3.08 4.78
CA GLY A 104 -1.61 2.66 3.40
C GLY A 104 -1.32 1.17 3.19
N ASN A 105 -2.00 0.52 2.24
CA ASN A 105 -1.71 -0.87 1.87
C ASN A 105 -0.67 -0.99 0.76
N HIS A 106 -0.45 0.06 -0.02
CA HIS A 106 0.38 0.02 -1.22
C HIS A 106 1.80 -0.50 -0.98
N HIS A 107 2.48 -0.02 0.06
CA HIS A 107 3.81 -0.51 0.42
C HIS A 107 3.79 -1.92 1.02
N ILE A 108 2.71 -2.30 1.72
CA ILE A 108 2.53 -3.66 2.25
C ILE A 108 2.32 -4.66 1.10
N GLU A 109 1.53 -4.31 0.09
CA GLU A 109 1.30 -5.12 -1.10
C GLU A 109 2.60 -5.38 -1.86
N ALA A 110 3.42 -4.34 -2.02
CA ALA A 110 4.73 -4.46 -2.66
C ALA A 110 5.71 -5.31 -1.83
N ALA A 111 5.76 -5.11 -0.51
CA ALA A 111 6.60 -5.90 0.38
C ALA A 111 6.20 -7.38 0.40
N GLN A 112 4.90 -7.69 0.38
CA GLN A 112 4.39 -9.07 0.25
C GLN A 112 4.80 -9.72 -1.08
N CYS A 113 4.85 -8.93 -2.17
CA CYS A 113 5.38 -9.39 -3.45
C CYS A 113 6.92 -9.48 -3.45
N GLY A 114 7.57 -9.18 -2.33
CA GLY A 114 9.00 -9.31 -2.13
C GLY A 114 9.82 -8.16 -2.70
N LEU A 115 9.30 -6.96 -2.88
CA LEU A 115 10.04 -5.79 -3.31
C LEU A 115 10.61 -5.04 -2.09
N PRO A 116 11.94 -4.82 -1.99
CA PRO A 116 12.52 -3.87 -1.06
C PRO A 116 11.89 -2.48 -1.20
N ILE A 117 11.67 -1.78 -0.08
CA ILE A 117 10.93 -0.53 -0.07
C ILE A 117 11.87 0.66 0.12
N LEU A 118 11.87 1.59 -0.83
CA LEU A 118 12.46 2.92 -0.67
C LEU A 118 11.32 3.88 -0.28
N TYR A 119 11.34 4.39 0.96
CA TYR A 119 10.17 5.08 1.51
C TYR A 119 10.52 6.44 2.12
N TYR A 120 9.62 7.41 1.89
CA TYR A 120 9.69 8.69 2.56
C TYR A 120 9.36 8.52 4.05
N ASP A 121 10.20 9.06 4.93
CA ASP A 121 10.00 8.95 6.38
C ASP A 121 8.88 9.88 6.86
N SER A 122 7.64 9.42 6.70
CA SER A 122 6.45 10.21 7.03
C SER A 122 5.26 9.34 7.42
N GLY A 123 4.49 9.83 8.40
CA GLY A 123 3.28 9.18 8.86
C GLY A 123 3.54 7.80 9.48
N GLY A 124 2.69 6.83 9.15
CA GLY A 124 2.77 5.45 9.63
C GLY A 124 3.60 4.52 8.73
N ILE A 125 4.16 5.00 7.61
CA ILE A 125 4.91 4.16 6.66
C ILE A 125 6.11 3.46 7.32
N PRO A 126 6.92 4.14 8.18
CA PRO A 126 8.04 3.49 8.85
C PRO A 126 7.67 2.26 9.68
N GLU A 127 6.46 2.20 10.25
CA GLU A 127 5.99 1.04 11.03
C GLU A 127 5.96 -0.25 10.22
N TYR A 128 5.75 -0.16 8.92
CA TYR A 128 5.64 -1.28 7.99
C TYR A 128 6.90 -1.53 7.17
N CYS A 129 7.74 -0.50 6.99
CA CYS A 129 8.87 -0.55 6.06
C CYS A 129 10.23 -0.68 6.77
N ASN A 130 10.33 -0.32 8.06
CA ASN A 130 11.58 -0.39 8.80
C ASN A 130 12.11 -1.84 8.86
N GLY A 131 13.37 -2.01 8.45
CA GLY A 131 14.02 -3.31 8.34
C GLY A 131 13.79 -4.03 7.00
N PHE A 132 12.85 -3.57 6.16
CA PHE A 132 12.51 -4.15 4.86
C PHE A 132 12.87 -3.24 3.68
N GLY A 133 13.57 -2.15 3.96
CA GLY A 133 13.96 -1.17 2.97
C GLY A 133 14.73 -0.02 3.58
N VAL A 134 14.81 1.08 2.87
CA VAL A 134 15.59 2.27 3.21
C VAL A 134 14.68 3.49 3.26
N SER A 135 14.77 4.28 4.33
CA SER A 135 14.05 5.56 4.44
C SER A 135 14.85 6.69 3.81
N PHE A 136 14.15 7.69 3.28
CA PHE A 136 14.74 8.95 2.82
C PHE A 136 13.90 10.16 3.29
N ILE A 137 14.52 11.32 3.31
CA ILE A 137 13.88 12.63 3.47
C ILE A 137 14.30 13.52 2.30
N GLU A 138 15.51 14.05 2.27
CA GLU A 138 16.03 14.92 1.20
C GLU A 138 17.10 14.25 0.33
N ASP A 139 17.63 13.12 0.75
CA ASP A 139 18.79 12.43 0.18
C ASP A 139 18.42 11.23 -0.73
N PHE A 140 17.35 11.38 -1.51
CA PHE A 140 16.76 10.29 -2.32
C PHE A 140 17.80 9.51 -3.15
N GLU A 141 18.69 10.17 -3.89
CA GLU A 141 19.66 9.49 -4.76
C GLU A 141 20.67 8.64 -3.98
N ASN A 142 21.11 9.12 -2.80
CA ASN A 142 22.00 8.36 -1.93
C ASN A 142 21.28 7.12 -1.39
N LYS A 143 20.01 7.26 -1.02
CA LYS A 143 19.18 6.16 -0.51
C LYS A 143 18.79 5.17 -1.62
N LEU A 144 18.57 5.66 -2.83
CA LEU A 144 18.43 4.79 -4.00
C LEU A 144 19.70 3.97 -4.26
N THR A 145 20.85 4.57 -4.11
CA THR A 145 22.14 3.85 -4.23
C THR A 145 22.28 2.81 -3.11
N GLU A 146 21.95 3.18 -1.87
CA GLU A 146 22.01 2.29 -0.70
C GLU A 146 21.11 1.05 -0.87
N ILE A 147 19.85 1.23 -1.30
CA ILE A 147 18.92 0.10 -1.47
C ILE A 147 19.36 -0.82 -2.62
N ILE A 148 19.94 -0.26 -3.69
CA ILE A 148 20.48 -1.04 -4.82
C ILE A 148 21.67 -1.88 -4.35
N GLN A 149 22.60 -1.31 -3.60
CA GLN A 149 23.78 -2.02 -3.07
C GLN A 149 23.41 -3.13 -2.09
N ASN A 150 22.32 -2.97 -1.34
CA ASN A 150 21.84 -3.92 -0.33
C ASN A 150 20.60 -4.72 -0.80
N TYR A 151 20.33 -4.77 -2.11
CA TYR A 151 19.13 -5.39 -2.67
C TYR A 151 18.88 -6.80 -2.15
N ASP A 152 19.89 -7.67 -2.22
CA ASP A 152 19.77 -9.07 -1.83
C ASP A 152 19.52 -9.22 -0.32
N ILE A 153 20.07 -8.33 0.51
CA ILE A 153 19.85 -8.32 1.97
C ILE A 153 18.38 -8.03 2.28
N TYR A 154 17.80 -7.01 1.66
CA TYR A 154 16.40 -6.68 1.86
C TYR A 154 15.47 -7.74 1.25
N LYS A 155 15.84 -8.29 0.11
CA LYS A 155 15.10 -9.37 -0.54
C LYS A 155 14.99 -10.61 0.37
N GLU A 156 16.07 -10.97 1.06
CA GLU A 156 16.07 -12.07 2.01
C GLU A 156 15.18 -11.79 3.22
N LYS A 157 15.25 -10.59 3.79
CA LYS A 157 14.41 -10.18 4.92
C LYS A 157 12.91 -10.23 4.57
N LEU A 158 12.54 -9.89 3.34
CA LEU A 158 11.15 -9.85 2.88
C LEU A 158 10.51 -11.25 2.78
N LYS A 159 11.28 -12.34 2.75
CA LYS A 159 10.72 -13.70 2.85
C LYS A 159 9.91 -13.91 4.13
N ASN A 160 10.21 -13.16 5.17
CA ASN A 160 9.54 -13.21 6.47
C ASN A 160 8.75 -11.92 6.77
N TYR A 161 8.27 -11.21 5.74
CA TYR A 161 7.51 -9.98 5.93
C TYR A 161 6.21 -10.24 6.70
N PRO A 162 6.01 -9.58 7.87
CA PRO A 162 5.01 -10.03 8.83
C PRO A 162 3.60 -9.46 8.62
N PHE A 163 3.43 -8.39 7.83
CA PHE A 163 2.18 -7.64 7.77
C PHE A 163 1.25 -8.23 6.70
N SER A 164 0.18 -8.88 7.16
CA SER A 164 -0.86 -9.44 6.30
C SER A 164 -2.26 -9.14 6.84
N SER A 165 -3.27 -9.23 5.99
CA SER A 165 -4.67 -9.10 6.39
C SER A 165 -5.09 -10.13 7.44
N GLU A 166 -4.58 -11.35 7.35
CA GLU A 166 -4.82 -12.40 8.33
C GLU A 166 -4.27 -12.02 9.72
N LYS A 167 -3.01 -11.54 9.77
CA LYS A 167 -2.41 -11.09 11.03
C LYS A 167 -3.18 -9.92 11.61
N MET A 168 -3.49 -8.94 10.79
CA MET A 168 -4.30 -7.79 11.18
C MET A 168 -5.64 -8.21 11.77
N CYS A 169 -6.38 -9.11 11.09
CA CYS A 169 -7.67 -9.61 11.58
C CYS A 169 -7.52 -10.36 12.90
N LYS A 170 -6.50 -11.20 13.06
CA LYS A 170 -6.21 -11.91 14.32
C LYS A 170 -5.92 -10.95 15.47
N GLU A 171 -5.13 -9.90 15.23
CA GLU A 171 -4.80 -8.89 16.24
C GLU A 171 -6.04 -8.09 16.67
N PHE A 172 -6.90 -7.68 15.72
CA PHE A 172 -8.18 -7.05 16.03
C PHE A 172 -9.11 -7.98 16.81
N PHE A 173 -9.22 -9.24 16.39
CA PHE A 173 -10.04 -10.23 17.09
C PHE A 173 -9.58 -10.40 18.53
N SER A 174 -8.28 -10.60 18.76
CA SER A 174 -7.71 -10.72 20.10
C SER A 174 -7.91 -9.45 20.95
N LEU A 175 -7.86 -8.27 20.34
CA LEU A 175 -8.16 -7.01 21.03
C LEU A 175 -9.62 -6.97 21.48
N PHE A 176 -10.56 -7.36 20.59
CA PHE A 176 -11.99 -7.38 20.93
C PHE A 176 -12.30 -8.41 22.03
N GLU A 177 -11.71 -9.59 22.00
CA GLU A 177 -11.85 -10.58 23.08
C GLU A 177 -11.37 -10.03 24.42
N LYS A 178 -10.21 -9.36 24.44
CA LYS A 178 -9.69 -8.70 25.65
C LYS A 178 -10.64 -7.62 26.17
N LEU A 179 -11.17 -6.78 25.28
CA LEU A 179 -12.10 -5.71 25.68
C LEU A 179 -13.38 -6.28 26.27
N VAL A 180 -13.95 -7.33 25.65
CA VAL A 180 -15.14 -8.00 26.19
C VAL A 180 -14.87 -8.63 27.54
N SER A 181 -13.72 -9.32 27.72
CA SER A 181 -13.36 -9.93 29.01
C SER A 181 -13.13 -8.91 30.12
N ILE A 182 -12.62 -7.71 29.81
CA ILE A 182 -12.47 -6.60 30.77
C ILE A 182 -13.87 -6.07 31.18
N GLU A 183 -14.80 -5.96 30.24
CA GLU A 183 -16.17 -5.57 30.55
C GLU A 183 -16.87 -6.59 31.45
N ASP A 184 -16.73 -7.88 31.18
CA ASP A 184 -17.29 -8.95 32.03
C ASP A 184 -16.76 -8.90 33.47
N MET A 185 -15.50 -8.55 33.68
CA MET A 185 -14.93 -8.36 35.00
C MET A 185 -15.45 -7.09 35.72
N ASN A 186 -15.73 -6.03 34.96
CA ASN A 186 -16.26 -4.78 35.51
C ASN A 186 -17.80 -4.84 35.72
N GLN A 187 -18.51 -5.70 35.01
CA GLN A 187 -19.97 -5.87 35.16
C GLN A 187 -20.40 -6.42 36.52
N LYS A 188 -19.51 -7.12 37.26
CA LYS A 188 -19.82 -7.53 38.66
C LYS A 188 -20.00 -6.35 39.59
N ASN A 189 -19.61 -5.14 39.22
CA ASN A 189 -19.65 -3.95 40.08
C ASN A 189 -20.58 -2.82 39.59
N ASN A 190 -21.15 -2.84 38.35
CA ASN A 190 -21.99 -1.71 37.87
C ASN A 190 -22.89 -2.04 36.68
N ILE A 191 -23.93 -2.83 36.91
CA ILE A 191 -24.82 -3.39 35.86
C ILE A 191 -25.63 -2.32 35.10
N ASN A 192 -25.86 -1.15 35.64
CA ASN A 192 -26.85 -0.21 35.05
C ASN A 192 -26.32 0.78 34.00
N ASN A 193 -25.01 1.04 33.95
CA ASN A 193 -24.45 1.98 32.97
C ASN A 193 -23.92 1.32 31.70
N VAL A 194 -23.60 0.04 31.74
CA VAL A 194 -22.95 -0.69 30.65
C VAL A 194 -23.93 -1.04 29.54
N TYR A 195 -25.15 -1.42 29.87
CA TYR A 195 -26.18 -1.71 28.83
C TYR A 195 -26.49 -0.50 27.94
N GLY A 196 -26.47 0.70 28.50
CA GLY A 196 -26.64 1.94 27.73
C GLY A 196 -25.49 2.17 26.74
N TYR A 197 -24.26 1.93 27.19
CA TYR A 197 -23.05 2.11 26.34
C TYR A 197 -22.97 1.05 25.24
N LEU A 198 -23.23 -0.22 25.55
CA LEU A 198 -23.28 -1.33 24.59
C LEU A 198 -24.40 -1.13 23.54
N PHE A 199 -25.55 -0.63 23.98
CA PHE A 199 -26.65 -0.29 23.06
C PHE A 199 -26.27 0.82 22.09
N ILE A 200 -25.58 1.85 22.56
CA ILE A 200 -25.06 2.97 21.73
C ILE A 200 -23.97 2.47 20.77
N LEU A 201 -23.02 1.66 21.23
CA LEU A 201 -21.97 1.08 20.41
C LEU A 201 -22.54 0.12 19.36
N LYS A 202 -23.48 -0.77 19.74
CA LYS A 202 -24.19 -1.65 18.80
C LYS A 202 -24.90 -0.86 17.72
N ASN A 203 -25.61 0.20 18.09
CA ASN A 203 -26.34 1.03 17.12
C ASN A 203 -25.40 1.85 16.22
N LYS A 204 -24.27 2.35 16.73
CA LYS A 204 -23.23 3.00 15.92
C LYS A 204 -22.59 2.01 14.96
N PHE A 205 -22.28 0.81 15.41
CA PHE A 205 -21.70 -0.25 14.58
C PHE A 205 -22.66 -0.72 13.48
N LEU A 206 -23.94 -0.95 13.82
CA LEU A 206 -24.98 -1.31 12.86
C LEU A 206 -25.21 -0.20 11.82
N LYS A 207 -25.13 1.07 12.24
CA LYS A 207 -25.22 2.20 11.33
C LYS A 207 -24.02 2.23 10.37
N LEU A 208 -22.80 2.09 10.90
CA LEU A 208 -21.56 2.06 10.11
C LEU A 208 -21.57 0.90 9.12
N PHE A 209 -21.97 -0.31 9.56
CA PHE A 209 -22.08 -1.49 8.72
C PHE A 209 -23.12 -1.30 7.60
N ARG A 210 -24.28 -0.74 7.93
CA ARG A 210 -25.31 -0.39 6.94
C ARG A 210 -24.80 0.63 5.93
N ASP A 211 -24.05 1.65 6.37
CA ASP A 211 -23.53 2.69 5.50
C ASP A 211 -22.43 2.13 4.56
N ILE A 212 -21.60 1.22 5.05
CA ILE A 212 -20.61 0.50 4.24
C ILE A 212 -21.28 -0.41 3.20
N VAL A 213 -22.30 -1.19 3.62
CA VAL A 213 -23.06 -2.05 2.70
C VAL A 213 -23.79 -1.23 1.65
N TYR A 214 -24.40 -0.11 2.06
CA TYR A 214 -25.08 0.80 1.14
C TYR A 214 -24.14 1.43 0.13
N LEU A 215 -22.96 1.88 0.56
CA LEU A 215 -21.90 2.41 -0.31
C LEU A 215 -21.42 1.37 -1.33
N ASN A 216 -21.17 0.14 -0.88
CA ASN A 216 -20.76 -0.94 -1.76
C ASN A 216 -21.86 -1.33 -2.76
N LEU A 217 -23.09 -1.40 -2.33
CA LEU A 217 -24.25 -1.69 -3.19
C LEU A 217 -24.46 -0.58 -4.22
N ARG A 218 -24.35 0.69 -3.81
CA ARG A 218 -24.44 1.85 -4.69
C ARG A 218 -23.33 1.84 -5.74
N ASN A 219 -22.09 1.58 -5.34
CA ASN A 219 -20.96 1.48 -6.27
C ASN A 219 -21.16 0.33 -7.27
N TYR A 220 -21.58 -0.85 -6.79
CA TYR A 220 -21.89 -1.99 -7.65
C TYR A 220 -22.99 -1.67 -8.69
N LEU A 221 -24.08 -1.05 -8.26
CA LEU A 221 -25.17 -0.65 -9.15
C LEU A 221 -24.73 0.41 -10.16
N THR A 222 -23.94 1.40 -9.75
CA THR A 222 -23.42 2.43 -10.64
C THR A 222 -22.52 1.85 -11.75
N VAL A 223 -21.65 0.90 -11.38
CA VAL A 223 -20.79 0.20 -12.35
C VAL A 223 -21.63 -0.66 -13.32
N LYS A 224 -22.64 -1.36 -12.81
CA LYS A 224 -23.53 -2.20 -13.63
C LYS A 224 -24.37 -1.38 -14.61
N ILE A 225 -24.87 -0.21 -14.18
CA ILE A 225 -25.63 0.72 -15.01
C ILE A 225 -24.72 1.30 -16.11
N ARG A 226 -23.51 1.76 -15.77
CA ARG A 226 -22.54 2.28 -16.76
C ARG A 226 -22.15 1.24 -17.81
N LYS A 227 -21.98 -0.04 -17.43
CA LYS A 227 -21.71 -1.13 -18.40
C LYS A 227 -22.88 -1.38 -19.32
N ARG A 228 -24.12 -1.23 -18.85
CA ARG A 228 -25.33 -1.45 -19.68
C ARG A 228 -25.52 -0.35 -20.73
N PHE A 229 -25.15 0.90 -20.42
CA PHE A 229 -25.22 2.01 -21.38
C PHE A 229 -24.07 2.00 -22.40
N LYS A 230 -22.91 1.38 -22.08
CA LYS A 230 -21.81 1.23 -23.03
C LYS A 230 -22.02 0.11 -24.08
N ASN A 231 -22.88 -0.85 -23.78
CA ASN A 231 -23.14 -1.99 -24.70
C ASN A 231 -24.37 -1.77 -25.59
N ASN A 232 -25.08 -0.66 -25.46
CA ASN A 232 -26.28 -0.34 -26.23
C ASN A 232 -26.14 0.97 -27.05
N GLY A 233 -24.95 1.48 -27.27
CA GLY A 233 -24.57 2.54 -28.21
C GLY A 233 -23.42 2.06 -29.08
#